data_167e9b8d8b495fe60ecd5e3746837944
#
_entry.id   167e9b8d8b495fe60ecd5e3746837944
#
_cell.length_a   1.000
_cell.length_b   1.000
_cell.length_c   1.000
_cell.angle_alpha   90.00
_cell.angle_beta   90.00
_cell.angle_gamma   90.00
#
_symmetry.space_group_name_H-M   'P 1'
#
loop_
_entity.id
_entity.type
_entity.pdbx_description
1 polymer ?
#
loop_
_entity_poly.entity_id
_entity_poly.type
_entity_poly.pdbx_seq_one_letter_code
_entity_poly.pdbx_strand_id
1 'polypeptide(L)'
;RGHYDAYTEKVMESNFFKAHIEENTEVWNLVKQYGLRNSQLLTIAPTGTLSTMFNVSGGAEPIFAKSYTRTTKSLHDKDVTYTVYPKIISEYLESTGKTIEQCDKYIVSSEDISPLNRVQVQGVWQKYIDASISSTVNLPKETTVEDVKNIYMSAWKEGLKGITIFRSGCARTAILQDTKAINKEPIDKKRGYVKRPKEIDADYHQIKVKGETFIVLIGLVNDKPYEIFAYRPNVAAKIPNHTGKIVKVKKNHYMFKSDY
;
A
#
# COMPACT_ATOMS: atom_id res chain seq x y z
N ARG A 1 32.80 13.24 -7.54
CA ARG A 1 31.86 13.20 -6.43
C ARG A 1 31.80 11.77 -5.93
N GLY A 2 32.06 11.52 -4.63
CA GLY A 2 32.21 10.20 -4.04
C GLY A 2 30.93 9.35 -4.03
N HIS A 3 31.04 8.14 -3.52
CA HIS A 3 29.93 7.23 -3.24
C HIS A 3 29.03 7.75 -2.10
N TYR A 4 27.83 7.16 -1.91
CA TYR A 4 26.98 7.47 -0.76
C TYR A 4 27.61 6.91 0.54
N ASP A 5 27.30 7.53 1.69
CA ASP A 5 27.99 7.30 2.96
C ASP A 5 28.00 5.85 3.47
N ALA A 6 26.92 5.12 3.25
CA ALA A 6 26.78 3.72 3.65
C ALA A 6 27.21 2.70 2.57
N TYR A 7 27.89 3.16 1.52
CA TYR A 7 28.34 2.29 0.45
C TYR A 7 29.35 1.23 0.95
N THR A 8 29.16 0.01 0.54
CA THR A 8 30.13 -1.09 0.68
C THR A 8 30.18 -1.89 -0.61
N GLU A 9 31.31 -2.55 -0.89
CA GLU A 9 31.49 -3.39 -2.08
C GLU A 9 30.48 -4.56 -2.15
N LYS A 10 29.83 -4.92 -1.03
CA LYS A 10 28.76 -5.93 -1.00
C LYS A 10 27.58 -5.59 -1.91
N VAL A 11 27.39 -4.32 -2.28
CA VAL A 11 26.38 -3.92 -3.27
C VAL A 11 26.61 -4.63 -4.60
N MET A 12 27.86 -4.88 -4.96
CA MET A 12 28.25 -5.54 -6.20
C MET A 12 27.90 -7.03 -6.23
N GLU A 13 27.61 -7.65 -5.09
CA GLU A 13 27.15 -9.03 -4.98
C GLU A 13 25.66 -9.21 -5.24
N SER A 14 24.91 -8.09 -5.32
CA SER A 14 23.46 -8.11 -5.52
C SER A 14 23.06 -8.65 -6.89
N ASN A 15 21.89 -9.29 -6.96
CA ASN A 15 21.33 -9.77 -8.23
C ASN A 15 21.16 -8.66 -9.26
N PHE A 16 20.81 -7.44 -8.81
CA PHE A 16 20.71 -6.27 -9.66
C PHE A 16 22.04 -5.95 -10.36
N PHE A 17 23.14 -5.93 -9.60
CA PHE A 17 24.46 -5.64 -10.14
C PHE A 17 24.90 -6.68 -11.15
N LYS A 18 24.73 -7.97 -10.82
CA LYS A 18 25.03 -9.09 -11.69
C LYS A 18 24.21 -9.05 -12.98
N ALA A 19 22.92 -8.72 -12.87
CA ALA A 19 22.02 -8.69 -14.04
C ALA A 19 22.28 -7.52 -15.01
N HIS A 20 22.77 -6.38 -14.52
CA HIS A 20 22.82 -5.15 -15.32
C HIS A 20 24.23 -4.60 -15.57
N ILE A 21 25.18 -4.91 -14.71
CA ILE A 21 26.46 -4.19 -14.68
C ILE A 21 27.65 -5.14 -14.83
N GLU A 22 27.59 -6.37 -14.34
CA GLU A 22 28.74 -7.28 -14.31
C GLU A 22 29.30 -7.56 -15.72
N GLU A 23 28.46 -7.70 -16.72
CA GLU A 23 28.90 -7.93 -18.11
C GLU A 23 29.47 -6.68 -18.79
N ASN A 24 29.18 -5.47 -18.26
CA ASN A 24 29.72 -4.23 -18.79
C ASN A 24 31.03 -3.87 -18.06
N THR A 25 32.15 -4.32 -18.63
CA THR A 25 33.49 -4.18 -18.02
C THR A 25 33.84 -2.72 -17.70
N GLU A 26 33.45 -1.76 -18.52
CA GLU A 26 33.73 -0.35 -18.28
C GLU A 26 32.96 0.16 -17.05
N VAL A 27 31.64 -0.05 -17.02
CA VAL A 27 30.80 0.36 -15.87
C VAL A 27 31.22 -0.37 -14.60
N TRP A 28 31.53 -1.65 -14.68
CA TRP A 28 32.03 -2.45 -13.56
C TRP A 28 33.31 -1.85 -12.96
N ASN A 29 34.29 -1.50 -13.78
CA ASN A 29 35.54 -0.88 -13.35
C ASN A 29 35.33 0.51 -12.73
N LEU A 30 34.42 1.32 -13.31
CA LEU A 30 34.06 2.62 -12.74
C LEU A 30 33.43 2.47 -11.36
N VAL A 31 32.53 1.50 -11.17
CA VAL A 31 31.91 1.25 -9.86
C VAL A 31 32.94 0.73 -8.86
N LYS A 32 33.85 -0.14 -9.26
CA LYS A 32 34.96 -0.58 -8.38
C LYS A 32 35.83 0.59 -7.92
N GLN A 33 36.13 1.52 -8.84
CA GLN A 33 37.02 2.63 -8.55
C GLN A 33 36.36 3.73 -7.73
N TYR A 34 35.08 4.05 -8.01
CA TYR A 34 34.41 5.23 -7.46
C TYR A 34 33.21 4.94 -6.57
N GLY A 35 32.74 3.69 -6.53
CA GLY A 35 31.50 3.30 -5.88
C GLY A 35 30.26 3.82 -6.57
N LEU A 36 29.11 3.78 -5.89
CA LEU A 36 27.83 4.30 -6.35
C LEU A 36 27.43 5.56 -5.61
N ARG A 37 27.02 6.58 -6.34
CA ARG A 37 26.52 7.81 -5.72
C ARG A 37 25.13 7.64 -5.10
N ASN A 38 24.26 6.88 -5.77
CA ASN A 38 22.90 6.64 -5.32
C ASN A 38 22.77 5.26 -4.69
N SER A 39 22.09 5.18 -3.57
CA SER A 39 21.84 3.91 -2.87
C SER A 39 20.79 3.04 -3.57
N GLN A 40 20.00 3.63 -4.47
CA GLN A 40 18.98 2.94 -5.27
C GLN A 40 18.94 3.57 -6.67
N LEU A 41 18.79 2.74 -7.69
CA LEU A 41 18.82 3.16 -9.09
C LEU A 41 17.48 2.90 -9.80
N LEU A 42 16.85 1.75 -9.58
CA LEU A 42 15.59 1.36 -10.22
C LEU A 42 14.51 1.00 -9.19
N THR A 43 13.28 1.43 -9.47
CA THR A 43 12.08 1.09 -8.70
C THR A 43 10.88 0.91 -9.61
N ILE A 44 9.91 0.12 -9.19
CA ILE A 44 8.59 0.09 -9.81
C ILE A 44 7.60 0.72 -8.83
N ALA A 45 7.26 1.99 -9.10
CA ALA A 45 6.31 2.76 -8.31
C ALA A 45 4.84 2.39 -8.63
N PRO A 46 3.85 2.75 -7.77
CA PRO A 46 2.44 2.41 -8.00
C PRO A 46 1.84 2.99 -9.28
N THR A 47 2.26 4.16 -9.71
CA THR A 47 1.87 4.88 -10.94
C THR A 47 0.35 4.97 -11.21
N GLY A 48 -0.50 4.89 -10.18
CA GLY A 48 -1.95 4.78 -10.33
C GLY A 48 -2.61 5.91 -11.16
N THR A 49 -2.21 7.17 -10.93
CA THR A 49 -2.73 8.30 -11.72
C THR A 49 -2.14 8.34 -13.11
N LEU A 50 -0.83 8.09 -13.24
CA LEU A 50 -0.16 8.10 -14.54
C LEU A 50 -0.69 7.00 -15.45
N SER A 51 -0.86 5.78 -14.93
CA SER A 51 -1.41 4.67 -15.71
C SER A 51 -2.83 4.96 -16.22
N THR A 52 -3.67 5.59 -15.39
CA THR A 52 -5.00 6.02 -15.83
C THR A 52 -4.91 7.09 -16.92
N MET A 53 -3.98 8.05 -16.81
CA MET A 53 -3.79 9.10 -17.79
C MET A 53 -3.32 8.54 -19.15
N PHE A 54 -2.45 7.54 -19.13
CA PHE A 54 -1.94 6.86 -20.33
C PHE A 54 -2.80 5.67 -20.79
N ASN A 55 -3.88 5.35 -20.09
CA ASN A 55 -4.77 4.22 -20.40
C ASN A 55 -4.06 2.85 -20.44
N VAL A 56 -3.13 2.62 -19.52
CA VAL A 56 -2.39 1.36 -19.36
C VAL A 56 -2.54 0.84 -17.92
N SER A 57 -2.12 -0.40 -17.68
CA SER A 57 -2.01 -0.93 -16.30
C SER A 57 -0.87 -0.23 -15.55
N GLY A 58 -1.00 -0.11 -14.22
CA GLY A 58 -0.01 0.55 -13.37
C GLY A 58 1.07 -0.40 -12.87
N GLY A 59 2.34 0.03 -12.89
CA GLY A 59 3.45 -0.71 -12.33
C GLY A 59 3.58 -2.13 -12.89
N ALA A 60 3.80 -3.11 -12.00
CA ALA A 60 3.87 -4.53 -12.35
C ALA A 60 2.52 -5.25 -12.12
N GLU A 61 1.41 -4.51 -12.09
CA GLU A 61 0.09 -5.04 -11.78
C GLU A 61 -0.74 -5.29 -13.06
N PRO A 62 -1.58 -6.34 -13.09
CA PRO A 62 -2.58 -6.49 -14.16
C PRO A 62 -3.66 -5.41 -14.01
N ILE A 63 -4.56 -5.31 -14.99
CA ILE A 63 -5.77 -4.49 -14.82
C ILE A 63 -6.54 -4.97 -13.58
N PHE A 64 -7.05 -4.02 -12.79
CA PHE A 64 -7.75 -4.32 -11.55
C PHE A 64 -9.01 -5.18 -11.81
N ALA A 65 -9.84 -4.74 -12.73
CA ALA A 65 -11.05 -5.43 -13.18
C ALA A 65 -11.33 -5.09 -14.65
N LYS A 66 -12.13 -5.89 -15.33
CA LYS A 66 -12.56 -5.62 -16.71
C LYS A 66 -13.46 -4.37 -16.80
N SER A 67 -14.20 -4.08 -15.73
CA SER A 67 -14.88 -2.80 -15.51
C SER A 67 -14.92 -2.52 -14.02
N TYR A 68 -14.76 -1.28 -13.63
CA TYR A 68 -14.81 -0.88 -12.23
C TYR A 68 -15.37 0.52 -12.03
N THR A 69 -15.88 0.77 -10.84
CA THR A 69 -16.38 2.08 -10.45
C THR A 69 -15.27 2.83 -9.74
N ARG A 70 -14.98 4.04 -10.20
CA ARG A 70 -14.04 4.95 -9.59
C ARG A 70 -14.78 6.11 -8.95
N THR A 71 -14.54 6.32 -7.65
CA THR A 71 -15.03 7.49 -6.93
C THR A 71 -13.89 8.48 -6.77
N THR A 72 -14.03 9.67 -7.31
CA THR A 72 -13.11 10.77 -7.12
C THR A 72 -13.74 11.81 -6.22
N LYS A 73 -12.97 12.26 -5.21
CA LYS A 73 -13.36 13.43 -4.42
C LYS A 73 -13.20 14.66 -5.29
N SER A 74 -14.31 15.30 -5.62
CA SER A 74 -14.32 16.54 -6.36
C SER A 74 -13.67 17.66 -5.52
N LEU A 75 -13.00 18.60 -6.17
CA LEU A 75 -12.60 19.88 -5.57
C LEU A 75 -13.79 20.72 -5.07
N HIS A 76 -15.01 20.34 -5.46
CA HIS A 76 -16.27 21.04 -5.18
C HIS A 76 -17.23 20.26 -4.26
N ASP A 77 -16.69 19.57 -3.24
CA ASP A 77 -17.42 18.91 -2.13
C ASP A 77 -18.42 17.78 -2.47
N LYS A 78 -18.52 17.32 -3.70
CA LYS A 78 -19.32 16.13 -4.05
C LYS A 78 -18.46 15.03 -4.62
N ASP A 79 -18.54 13.83 -4.04
CA ASP A 79 -17.91 12.65 -4.61
C ASP A 79 -18.60 12.32 -5.95
N VAL A 80 -17.82 12.25 -7.03
CA VAL A 80 -18.29 11.84 -8.34
C VAL A 80 -17.88 10.40 -8.60
N THR A 81 -18.87 9.57 -8.91
CA THR A 81 -18.67 8.14 -9.20
C THR A 81 -18.97 7.87 -10.67
N TYR A 82 -18.05 7.21 -11.36
CA TYR A 82 -18.21 6.81 -12.76
C TYR A 82 -17.63 5.42 -13.02
N THR A 83 -18.22 4.73 -14.01
CA THR A 83 -17.71 3.43 -14.44
C THR A 83 -16.53 3.65 -15.41
N VAL A 84 -15.44 2.93 -15.16
CA VAL A 84 -14.22 2.97 -15.96
C VAL A 84 -14.03 1.61 -16.62
N TYR A 85 -13.75 1.65 -17.91
CA TYR A 85 -13.28 0.51 -18.68
C TYR A 85 -11.81 0.74 -19.03
N PRO A 86 -10.89 -0.18 -18.68
CA PRO A 86 -9.53 -0.12 -19.21
C PRO A 86 -9.58 -0.04 -20.75
N LYS A 87 -8.77 0.80 -21.35
CA LYS A 87 -8.80 1.05 -22.80
C LYS A 87 -8.70 -0.25 -23.61
N ILE A 88 -7.80 -1.14 -23.24
CA ILE A 88 -7.63 -2.44 -23.90
C ILE A 88 -8.91 -3.28 -23.86
N ILE A 89 -9.72 -3.16 -22.81
CA ILE A 89 -11.02 -3.86 -22.71
C ILE A 89 -12.04 -3.19 -23.62
N SER A 90 -12.13 -1.85 -23.64
CA SER A 90 -13.04 -1.14 -24.56
C SER A 90 -12.73 -1.48 -26.01
N GLU A 91 -11.48 -1.41 -26.43
CA GLU A 91 -11.03 -1.75 -27.78
C GLU A 91 -11.35 -3.22 -28.15
N TYR A 92 -11.15 -4.15 -27.20
CA TYR A 92 -11.50 -5.55 -27.40
C TYR A 92 -13.01 -5.75 -27.59
N LEU A 93 -13.85 -5.13 -26.75
CA LEU A 93 -15.30 -5.24 -26.86
C LEU A 93 -15.82 -4.61 -28.15
N GLU A 94 -15.30 -3.44 -28.53
CA GLU A 94 -15.64 -2.76 -29.78
C GLU A 94 -15.27 -3.60 -31.02
N SER A 95 -14.07 -4.18 -31.02
CA SER A 95 -13.56 -4.98 -32.15
C SER A 95 -14.26 -6.34 -32.31
N THR A 96 -14.74 -6.93 -31.20
CA THR A 96 -15.34 -8.27 -31.20
C THR A 96 -16.85 -8.27 -31.15
N GLY A 97 -17.47 -7.16 -30.78
CA GLY A 97 -18.92 -7.07 -30.52
C GLY A 97 -19.37 -7.88 -29.29
N LYS A 98 -18.45 -8.36 -28.46
CA LYS A 98 -18.74 -9.16 -27.25
C LYS A 98 -19.12 -8.26 -26.08
N THR A 99 -19.80 -8.84 -25.09
CA THR A 99 -19.99 -8.22 -23.77
C THR A 99 -18.85 -8.63 -22.81
N ILE A 100 -18.78 -7.98 -21.63
CA ILE A 100 -17.78 -8.31 -20.60
C ILE A 100 -17.88 -9.78 -20.16
N GLU A 101 -19.09 -10.30 -20.06
CA GLU A 101 -19.38 -11.69 -19.68
C GLU A 101 -18.93 -12.69 -20.74
N GLN A 102 -18.85 -12.25 -21.98
CA GLN A 102 -18.45 -13.05 -23.14
C GLN A 102 -16.97 -12.91 -23.48
N CYS A 103 -16.19 -12.20 -22.64
CA CYS A 103 -14.74 -12.07 -22.86
C CYS A 103 -14.06 -13.43 -22.94
N ASP A 104 -13.10 -13.52 -23.86
CA ASP A 104 -12.29 -14.71 -24.03
C ASP A 104 -11.45 -14.99 -22.76
N LYS A 105 -11.13 -16.26 -22.54
CA LYS A 105 -10.42 -16.74 -21.33
C LYS A 105 -9.04 -16.12 -21.09
N TYR A 106 -8.41 -15.56 -22.11
CA TYR A 106 -7.13 -14.89 -22.00
C TYR A 106 -7.27 -13.42 -21.59
N ILE A 107 -8.48 -12.87 -21.59
CA ILE A 107 -8.79 -11.55 -21.06
C ILE A 107 -8.98 -11.69 -19.54
N VAL A 108 -7.93 -11.48 -18.79
CA VAL A 108 -7.88 -11.67 -17.34
C VAL A 108 -7.69 -10.35 -16.60
N SER A 109 -8.18 -10.29 -15.38
CA SER A 109 -8.00 -9.18 -14.44
C SER A 109 -7.26 -9.65 -13.19
N SER A 110 -7.02 -8.77 -12.23
CA SER A 110 -6.30 -9.09 -11.00
C SER A 110 -6.97 -10.20 -10.18
N GLU A 111 -8.30 -10.37 -10.28
CA GLU A 111 -9.06 -11.40 -9.56
C GLU A 111 -8.97 -12.78 -10.23
N ASP A 112 -8.67 -12.81 -11.54
CA ASP A 112 -8.57 -14.04 -12.32
C ASP A 112 -7.19 -14.70 -12.17
N ILE A 113 -6.19 -13.99 -11.64
CA ILE A 113 -4.81 -14.45 -11.53
C ILE A 113 -4.53 -14.99 -10.12
N SER A 114 -3.97 -16.20 -10.05
CA SER A 114 -3.57 -16.80 -8.78
C SER A 114 -2.64 -15.86 -7.97
N PRO A 115 -2.89 -15.67 -6.66
CA PRO A 115 -2.01 -14.89 -5.78
C PRO A 115 -0.54 -15.35 -5.82
N LEU A 116 -0.29 -16.65 -5.90
CA LEU A 116 1.06 -17.18 -5.98
C LEU A 116 1.75 -16.84 -7.31
N ASN A 117 1.01 -16.89 -8.42
CA ASN A 117 1.56 -16.44 -9.71
C ASN A 117 1.91 -14.95 -9.70
N ARG A 118 1.11 -14.14 -9.02
CA ARG A 118 1.41 -12.70 -8.80
C ARG A 118 2.74 -12.53 -8.07
N VAL A 119 2.95 -13.30 -7.00
CA VAL A 119 4.22 -13.28 -6.24
C VAL A 119 5.39 -13.71 -7.11
N GLN A 120 5.25 -14.79 -7.88
CA GLN A 120 6.31 -15.28 -8.77
C GLN A 120 6.69 -14.26 -9.84
N VAL A 121 5.70 -13.63 -10.50
CA VAL A 121 5.95 -12.57 -11.49
C VAL A 121 6.71 -11.41 -10.85
N GLN A 122 6.30 -10.96 -9.66
CA GLN A 122 7.01 -9.92 -8.94
C GLN A 122 8.43 -10.36 -8.57
N GLY A 123 8.64 -11.63 -8.18
CA GLY A 123 9.96 -12.20 -7.88
C GLY A 123 10.91 -12.16 -9.08
N VAL A 124 10.40 -12.44 -10.28
CA VAL A 124 11.19 -12.30 -11.51
C VAL A 124 11.64 -10.85 -11.71
N TRP A 125 10.75 -9.88 -11.59
CA TRP A 125 11.10 -8.48 -11.69
C TRP A 125 12.05 -8.00 -10.59
N GLN A 126 11.89 -8.50 -9.35
CA GLN A 126 12.72 -8.09 -8.23
C GLN A 126 14.20 -8.39 -8.39
N LYS A 127 14.54 -9.39 -9.19
CA LYS A 127 15.95 -9.71 -9.53
C LYS A 127 16.63 -8.57 -10.30
N TYR A 128 15.86 -7.78 -11.04
CA TYR A 128 16.34 -6.71 -11.91
C TYR A 128 16.03 -5.29 -11.37
N ILE A 129 15.42 -5.20 -10.18
CA ILE A 129 15.04 -3.95 -9.54
C ILE A 129 15.71 -3.90 -8.17
N ASP A 130 16.56 -2.91 -7.94
CA ASP A 130 17.31 -2.78 -6.68
C ASP A 130 16.49 -2.16 -5.54
N ALA A 131 15.47 -1.36 -5.84
CA ALA A 131 14.51 -0.90 -4.84
C ALA A 131 13.30 -1.85 -4.69
N SER A 132 12.37 -1.52 -3.80
CA SER A 132 11.11 -2.25 -3.68
C SER A 132 10.21 -2.04 -4.89
N ILE A 133 9.39 -3.04 -5.18
CA ILE A 133 8.35 -3.01 -6.19
C ILE A 133 7.01 -2.81 -5.47
N SER A 134 6.24 -1.81 -5.89
CA SER A 134 4.86 -1.64 -5.44
C SER A 134 3.97 -2.63 -6.19
N SER A 135 3.38 -3.56 -5.47
CA SER A 135 2.44 -4.54 -6.03
C SER A 135 1.44 -4.97 -4.97
N THR A 136 0.16 -4.95 -5.37
CA THR A 136 -0.96 -5.35 -4.52
C THR A 136 -1.56 -6.65 -5.04
N VAL A 137 -1.63 -7.65 -4.19
CA VAL A 137 -2.35 -8.90 -4.45
C VAL A 137 -3.78 -8.73 -3.93
N ASN A 138 -4.73 -8.70 -4.86
CA ASN A 138 -6.15 -8.64 -4.52
C ASN A 138 -6.66 -10.04 -4.22
N LEU A 139 -7.36 -10.18 -3.10
CA LEU A 139 -7.86 -11.45 -2.60
C LEU A 139 -9.38 -11.41 -2.43
N PRO A 140 -10.09 -12.51 -2.70
CA PRO A 140 -11.51 -12.63 -2.46
C PRO A 140 -11.82 -12.58 -0.96
N LYS A 141 -13.10 -12.33 -0.63
CA LYS A 141 -13.58 -12.19 0.76
C LYS A 141 -13.38 -13.47 1.57
N GLU A 142 -13.40 -14.61 0.93
CA GLU A 142 -13.31 -15.95 1.53
C GLU A 142 -11.87 -16.34 1.92
N THR A 143 -10.88 -15.55 1.50
CA THR A 143 -9.47 -15.79 1.81
C THR A 143 -9.24 -15.90 3.31
N THR A 144 -8.59 -16.96 3.72
CA THR A 144 -8.27 -17.27 5.13
C THR A 144 -6.97 -16.59 5.59
N VAL A 145 -6.74 -16.59 6.90
CA VAL A 145 -5.48 -16.12 7.49
C VAL A 145 -4.30 -16.99 7.03
N GLU A 146 -4.52 -18.29 6.87
CA GLU A 146 -3.48 -19.21 6.42
C GLU A 146 -3.09 -18.95 4.95
N ASP A 147 -4.05 -18.63 4.09
CA ASP A 147 -3.77 -18.22 2.71
C ASP A 147 -2.90 -16.96 2.67
N VAL A 148 -3.22 -15.97 3.50
CA VAL A 148 -2.43 -14.74 3.62
C VAL A 148 -1.01 -15.04 4.09
N LYS A 149 -0.86 -15.89 5.10
CA LYS A 149 0.46 -16.34 5.58
C LYS A 149 1.26 -17.02 4.48
N ASN A 150 0.63 -17.91 3.71
CA ASN A 150 1.27 -18.62 2.61
C ASN A 150 1.74 -17.66 1.51
N ILE A 151 0.97 -16.60 1.20
CA ILE A 151 1.37 -15.57 0.25
C ILE A 151 2.59 -14.80 0.76
N TYR A 152 2.61 -14.36 2.03
CA TYR A 152 3.77 -13.68 2.60
C TYR A 152 5.01 -14.58 2.65
N MET A 153 4.85 -15.85 3.01
CA MET A 153 5.96 -16.82 3.01
C MET A 153 6.50 -17.08 1.60
N SER A 154 5.62 -17.15 0.61
CA SER A 154 6.03 -17.26 -0.79
C SER A 154 6.79 -16.02 -1.26
N ALA A 155 6.29 -14.83 -0.93
CA ALA A 155 6.94 -13.56 -1.26
C ALA A 155 8.36 -13.49 -0.66
N TRP A 156 8.52 -13.91 0.58
CA TRP A 156 9.84 -13.97 1.22
C TRP A 156 10.78 -14.98 0.52
N LYS A 157 10.28 -16.16 0.18
CA LYS A 157 11.08 -17.19 -0.53
C LYS A 157 11.51 -16.72 -1.92
N GLU A 158 10.67 -15.98 -2.62
CA GLU A 158 10.98 -15.37 -3.93
C GLU A 158 11.91 -14.14 -3.83
N GLY A 159 12.30 -13.74 -2.60
CA GLY A 159 13.22 -12.63 -2.39
C GLY A 159 12.60 -11.25 -2.61
N LEU A 160 11.27 -11.11 -2.50
CA LEU A 160 10.60 -9.82 -2.61
C LEU A 160 10.99 -8.90 -1.45
N LYS A 161 11.21 -7.63 -1.75
CA LYS A 161 11.49 -6.59 -0.76
C LYS A 161 10.23 -6.01 -0.12
N GLY A 162 9.08 -6.21 -0.75
CA GLY A 162 7.78 -5.78 -0.24
C GLY A 162 6.64 -6.38 -1.02
N ILE A 163 5.49 -6.48 -0.37
CA ILE A 163 4.23 -6.95 -0.95
C ILE A 163 3.07 -6.34 -0.19
N THR A 164 1.99 -6.02 -0.88
CA THR A 164 0.74 -5.56 -0.29
C THR A 164 -0.37 -6.56 -0.58
N ILE A 165 -1.23 -6.80 0.40
CA ILE A 165 -2.42 -7.64 0.25
C ILE A 165 -3.66 -6.78 0.50
N PHE A 166 -4.64 -6.89 -0.39
CA PHE A 166 -5.95 -6.31 -0.23
C PHE A 166 -7.01 -7.41 -0.34
N ARG A 167 -7.74 -7.67 0.75
CA ARG A 167 -8.85 -8.62 0.77
C ARG A 167 -10.19 -7.91 0.63
N SER A 168 -11.01 -8.34 -0.31
CA SER A 168 -12.36 -7.82 -0.52
C SER A 168 -13.20 -7.95 0.76
N GLY A 169 -14.06 -6.95 1.03
CA GLY A 169 -14.91 -6.92 2.22
C GLY A 169 -14.16 -6.64 3.53
N CYS A 170 -12.91 -6.17 3.50
CA CYS A 170 -12.23 -5.66 4.69
C CYS A 170 -12.82 -4.30 5.13
N ALA A 171 -12.47 -3.86 6.36
CA ALA A 171 -12.99 -2.62 6.95
C ALA A 171 -12.58 -1.34 6.21
N ARG A 172 -11.55 -1.40 5.34
CA ARG A 172 -11.14 -0.28 4.51
C ARG A 172 -12.01 -0.22 3.25
N THR A 173 -12.58 0.93 2.98
CA THR A 173 -13.32 1.18 1.73
C THR A 173 -12.34 1.14 0.56
N ALA A 174 -12.60 0.26 -0.40
CA ALA A 174 -11.83 0.23 -1.65
C ALA A 174 -12.06 1.52 -2.44
N ILE A 175 -10.97 2.11 -2.94
CA ILE A 175 -11.03 3.28 -3.85
C ILE A 175 -11.57 2.85 -5.22
N LEU A 176 -11.23 1.63 -5.63
CA LEU A 176 -11.69 0.97 -6.84
C LEU A 176 -12.60 -0.20 -6.44
N GLN A 177 -13.77 -0.30 -7.05
CA GLN A 177 -14.72 -1.39 -6.81
C GLN A 177 -15.13 -1.99 -8.14
N ASP A 178 -15.09 -3.33 -8.24
CA ASP A 178 -15.62 -4.03 -9.41
C ASP A 178 -17.10 -3.70 -9.57
N THR A 179 -17.53 -3.41 -10.79
CA THR A 179 -18.93 -3.12 -11.12
C THR A 179 -19.86 -4.27 -10.72
N LYS A 180 -19.37 -5.51 -10.76
CA LYS A 180 -20.11 -6.70 -10.30
C LYS A 180 -20.34 -6.72 -8.78
N ALA A 181 -19.49 -6.07 -7.99
CA ALA A 181 -19.62 -6.02 -6.54
C ALA A 181 -20.73 -5.08 -6.06
N ILE A 182 -21.10 -4.10 -6.87
CA ILE A 182 -22.17 -3.12 -6.53
C ILE A 182 -23.56 -3.76 -6.53
N ASN A 183 -23.76 -4.82 -7.31
CA ASN A 183 -25.03 -5.54 -7.39
C ASN A 183 -25.18 -6.65 -6.33
N LYS A 184 -24.17 -6.86 -5.48
CA LYS A 184 -24.25 -7.78 -4.34
C LYS A 184 -24.44 -6.97 -3.08
N GLU A 185 -25.63 -7.07 -2.49
CA GLU A 185 -26.12 -6.54 -1.21
C GLU A 185 -25.38 -5.34 -0.62
N PRO A 186 -26.11 -4.30 -0.15
CA PRO A 186 -25.47 -3.19 0.54
C PRO A 186 -24.65 -3.76 1.70
N ILE A 187 -23.34 -3.46 1.72
CA ILE A 187 -22.46 -3.72 2.85
C ILE A 187 -23.20 -3.26 4.09
N ASP A 188 -23.43 -4.19 5.01
CA ASP A 188 -24.15 -3.93 6.25
C ASP A 188 -23.53 -2.72 6.96
N LYS A 189 -24.15 -1.56 6.77
CA LYS A 189 -23.77 -0.30 7.45
C LYS A 189 -23.91 -0.40 8.98
N LYS A 190 -24.32 -1.56 9.51
CA LYS A 190 -24.47 -1.81 10.94
C LYS A 190 -23.19 -2.22 11.68
N ARG A 191 -22.05 -2.43 11.02
CA ARG A 191 -20.76 -2.27 11.70
C ARG A 191 -20.40 -0.78 11.67
N GLY A 192 -21.23 -0.01 12.37
CA GLY A 192 -21.10 1.42 12.47
C GLY A 192 -19.74 1.79 13.02
N TYR A 193 -18.87 2.34 12.17
CA TYR A 193 -17.83 3.20 12.69
C TYR A 193 -18.54 4.30 13.49
N VAL A 194 -18.37 4.27 14.79
CA VAL A 194 -18.82 5.36 15.64
C VAL A 194 -18.13 6.61 15.09
N LYS A 195 -18.92 7.55 14.55
CA LYS A 195 -18.36 8.81 14.05
C LYS A 195 -17.58 9.43 15.21
N ARG A 196 -16.30 9.69 15.00
CA ARG A 196 -15.45 10.24 16.06
C ARG A 196 -16.11 11.48 16.68
N PRO A 197 -16.41 11.47 17.97
CA PRO A 197 -16.87 12.67 18.67
C PRO A 197 -15.82 13.77 18.60
N LYS A 198 -16.24 15.04 18.75
CA LYS A 198 -15.30 16.17 18.77
C LYS A 198 -14.31 16.04 19.93
N GLU A 199 -14.76 15.49 21.05
CA GLU A 199 -14.00 15.23 22.26
C GLU A 199 -14.19 13.77 22.67
N ILE A 200 -13.10 13.08 23.04
CA ILE A 200 -13.09 11.69 23.52
C ILE A 200 -12.19 11.57 24.73
N ASP A 201 -12.52 10.66 25.63
CA ASP A 201 -11.66 10.33 26.77
C ASP A 201 -10.34 9.74 26.28
N ALA A 202 -9.29 9.88 27.05
CA ALA A 202 -7.98 9.38 26.66
C ALA A 202 -7.10 9.03 27.85
N ASP A 203 -6.29 8.00 27.67
CA ASP A 203 -5.22 7.61 28.58
C ASP A 203 -3.89 8.18 28.10
N TYR A 204 -3.14 8.78 29.01
CA TYR A 204 -1.78 9.24 28.82
C TYR A 204 -0.79 8.25 29.40
N HIS A 205 0.15 7.81 28.59
CA HIS A 205 1.24 6.93 28.98
C HIS A 205 2.59 7.51 28.58
N GLN A 206 3.54 7.41 29.50
CA GLN A 206 4.95 7.69 29.19
C GLN A 206 5.72 6.36 29.23
N ILE A 207 6.28 5.97 28.10
CA ILE A 207 7.01 4.71 27.94
C ILE A 207 8.46 4.96 27.51
N LYS A 208 9.35 4.03 27.86
CA LYS A 208 10.74 4.03 27.37
C LYS A 208 10.97 2.87 26.43
N VAL A 209 11.49 3.17 25.24
CA VAL A 209 11.87 2.17 24.24
C VAL A 209 13.32 2.43 23.85
N LYS A 210 14.20 1.44 24.06
CA LYS A 210 15.65 1.55 23.76
C LYS A 210 16.31 2.81 24.34
N GLY A 211 15.92 3.20 25.57
CA GLY A 211 16.46 4.39 26.24
C GLY A 211 15.79 5.72 25.88
N GLU A 212 14.98 5.77 24.86
CA GLU A 212 14.22 6.96 24.44
C GLU A 212 12.84 7.01 25.08
N THR A 213 12.38 8.20 25.44
CA THR A 213 11.06 8.42 26.03
C THR A 213 10.04 8.75 24.93
N PHE A 214 8.91 8.08 24.97
CA PHE A 214 7.75 8.35 24.11
C PHE A 214 6.52 8.66 24.96
N ILE A 215 5.69 9.57 24.47
CA ILE A 215 4.35 9.80 24.97
C ILE A 215 3.39 9.07 24.05
N VAL A 216 2.48 8.30 24.66
CA VAL A 216 1.41 7.58 23.97
C VAL A 216 0.08 8.03 24.54
N LEU A 217 -0.79 8.58 23.69
CA LEU A 217 -2.16 8.91 24.03
C LEU A 217 -3.09 7.89 23.37
N ILE A 218 -3.92 7.25 24.15
CA ILE A 218 -4.92 6.28 23.67
C ILE A 218 -6.29 6.91 23.84
N GLY A 219 -6.89 7.36 22.72
CA GLY A 219 -8.24 7.89 22.72
C GLY A 219 -9.29 6.78 22.81
N LEU A 220 -10.29 6.95 23.66
CA LEU A 220 -11.31 5.97 23.98
C LEU A 220 -12.69 6.43 23.51
N VAL A 221 -13.47 5.51 22.97
CA VAL A 221 -14.91 5.69 22.69
C VAL A 221 -15.65 4.47 23.25
N ASN A 222 -16.58 4.71 24.16
CA ASN A 222 -17.30 3.67 24.92
C ASN A 222 -16.29 2.71 25.61
N ASP A 223 -15.29 3.25 26.28
CA ASP A 223 -14.20 2.56 27.00
C ASP A 223 -13.36 1.60 26.14
N LYS A 224 -13.42 1.77 24.82
CA LYS A 224 -12.62 0.98 23.87
C LYS A 224 -11.62 1.85 23.13
N PRO A 225 -10.39 1.38 22.91
CA PRO A 225 -9.41 2.09 22.11
C PRO A 225 -9.96 2.45 20.73
N TYR A 226 -9.90 3.73 20.38
CA TYR A 226 -10.41 4.29 19.13
C TYR A 226 -9.30 4.86 18.26
N GLU A 227 -8.37 5.60 18.87
CA GLU A 227 -7.22 6.21 18.17
C GLU A 227 -5.99 6.22 19.09
N ILE A 228 -4.79 6.23 18.49
CA ILE A 228 -3.52 6.28 19.22
C ILE A 228 -2.64 7.36 18.60
N PHE A 229 -2.06 8.21 19.46
CA PHE A 229 -1.01 9.14 19.10
C PHE A 229 0.26 8.78 19.85
N ALA A 230 1.38 8.64 19.15
CA ALA A 230 2.68 8.41 19.77
C ALA A 230 3.70 9.42 19.22
N TYR A 231 4.43 10.07 20.13
CA TYR A 231 5.45 11.06 19.74
C TYR A 231 6.57 11.18 20.79
N ARG A 232 7.68 11.73 20.38
CA ARG A 232 8.78 12.08 21.31
C ARG A 232 8.48 13.46 21.93
N PRO A 233 8.56 13.60 23.27
CA PRO A 233 8.42 14.90 23.89
C PRO A 233 9.65 15.77 23.63
N ASN A 234 9.46 17.05 23.40
CA ASN A 234 10.55 18.01 23.24
C ASN A 234 11.32 18.25 24.54
N VAL A 235 10.69 18.00 25.69
CA VAL A 235 11.27 18.10 27.02
C VAL A 235 10.94 16.84 27.79
N ALA A 236 11.95 16.20 28.35
CA ALA A 236 11.83 14.97 29.14
C ALA A 236 11.37 15.28 30.57
N ALA A 237 10.12 15.69 30.76
CA ALA A 237 9.51 15.73 32.10
C ALA A 237 9.01 14.32 32.46
N LYS A 238 9.25 13.89 33.72
CA LYS A 238 8.63 12.68 34.26
C LYS A 238 7.17 13.03 34.64
N ILE A 239 6.23 12.64 33.81
CA ILE A 239 4.81 12.81 34.06
C ILE A 239 4.23 11.42 34.33
N PRO A 240 3.49 11.18 35.43
CA PRO A 240 2.86 9.89 35.69
C PRO A 240 1.78 9.59 34.65
N ASN A 241 1.43 8.32 34.48
CA ASN A 241 0.28 7.95 33.67
C ASN A 241 -0.99 8.54 34.29
N HIS A 242 -1.85 9.12 33.47
CA HIS A 242 -3.08 9.78 33.88
C HIS A 242 -4.10 9.77 32.75
N THR A 243 -5.29 10.22 33.03
CA THR A 243 -6.38 10.38 32.07
C THR A 243 -6.47 11.82 31.56
N GLY A 244 -7.29 12.01 30.56
CA GLY A 244 -7.59 13.31 29.98
C GLY A 244 -8.53 13.17 28.81
N LYS A 245 -8.56 14.19 27.97
CA LYS A 245 -9.41 14.22 26.77
C LYS A 245 -8.67 14.67 25.53
N ILE A 246 -8.92 13.98 24.42
CA ILE A 246 -8.43 14.39 23.10
C ILE A 246 -9.52 15.16 22.38
N VAL A 247 -9.29 16.45 22.16
CA VAL A 247 -10.22 17.37 21.49
C VAL A 247 -9.77 17.59 20.04
N LYS A 248 -10.63 17.33 19.09
CA LYS A 248 -10.39 17.70 17.68
C LYS A 248 -10.70 19.17 17.46
N VAL A 249 -9.67 19.98 17.24
CA VAL A 249 -9.80 21.43 17.03
C VAL A 249 -10.20 21.73 15.58
N LYS A 250 -9.48 21.13 14.61
CA LYS A 250 -9.77 21.19 13.17
C LYS A 250 -9.24 19.94 12.46
N LYS A 251 -9.37 19.85 11.15
CA LYS A 251 -8.83 18.72 10.37
C LYS A 251 -7.33 18.54 10.65
N ASN A 252 -6.94 17.35 11.10
CA ASN A 252 -5.56 16.96 11.47
C ASN A 252 -4.93 17.78 12.63
N HIS A 253 -5.74 18.47 13.45
CA HIS A 253 -5.27 19.17 14.63
C HIS A 253 -6.05 18.70 15.85
N TYR A 254 -5.31 18.21 16.83
CA TYR A 254 -5.83 17.65 18.07
C TYR A 254 -5.13 18.31 19.26
N MET A 255 -5.84 18.47 20.35
CA MET A 255 -5.33 18.98 21.61
C MET A 255 -5.62 17.92 22.69
N PHE A 256 -4.64 17.60 23.49
CA PHE A 256 -4.84 16.82 24.70
C PHE A 256 -5.05 17.76 25.88
N LYS A 257 -6.16 17.58 26.58
CA LYS A 257 -6.48 18.23 27.85
C LYS A 257 -6.25 17.21 28.96
N SER A 258 -5.22 17.43 29.74
CA SER A 258 -4.80 16.57 30.84
C SER A 258 -5.72 16.78 32.06
N ASP A 259 -6.02 15.71 32.77
CA ASP A 259 -6.62 15.73 34.10
C ASP A 259 -5.56 15.88 35.22
N TYR A 260 -4.27 15.90 34.84
CA TYR A 260 -3.12 16.06 35.74
C TYR A 260 -2.71 17.50 35.91
#